data_34dbdd42394caac590091de145a70c9d
#
_entry.id   34dbdd42394caac590091de145a70c9d
#
_cell.length_a   1.000
_cell.length_b   1.000
_cell.length_c   1.000
_cell.angle_alpha   90.00
_cell.angle_beta   90.00
_cell.angle_gamma   90.00
#
_symmetry.space_group_name_H-M   'P 1'
#
loop_
_entity.id
_entity.type
_entity.pdbx_description
1 polymer ?
#
loop_
_entity_poly.entity_id
_entity_poly.type
_entity_poly.pdbx_seq_one_letter_code
_entity_poly.pdbx_strand_id
1 'polypeptide(L)'
;MGYLQIHGCIACNKCWTSGICAFNDIVNEISEKMREADGLLIGSPVYFASPNGTLLSLLDRLFYSNLHTDWTMKVGASVSIARRGGATTTMDVLNKYFLKTNMPVVPSQYWSIAHGTEPGEVVRDEEGMQTMRQLGLNMAFMMKSISLGLQQFGSPKIQEELTETHYIR
;
A
#
# COMPACT_ATOMS: atom_id res chain seq x y z
N MET A 1 7.61 -1.02 -12.73
CA MET A 1 8.75 -0.59 -11.88
C MET A 1 10.09 -1.30 -12.16
N GLY A 2 10.11 -2.43 -12.84
CA GLY A 2 11.30 -3.29 -12.98
C GLY A 2 12.58 -2.67 -13.52
N TYR A 3 12.51 -1.56 -14.24
CA TYR A 3 13.69 -0.87 -14.80
C TYR A 3 14.02 0.46 -14.12
N LEU A 4 13.24 0.85 -13.10
CA LEU A 4 13.48 2.11 -12.40
C LEU A 4 14.55 1.92 -11.33
N GLN A 5 15.50 2.84 -11.29
CA GLN A 5 16.48 2.92 -10.21
C GLN A 5 15.84 3.71 -9.06
N ILE A 6 15.42 2.98 -8.03
CA ILE A 6 14.78 3.57 -6.85
C ILE A 6 15.69 3.33 -5.64
N HIS A 7 16.18 4.42 -5.05
CA HIS A 7 16.94 4.37 -3.80
C HIS A 7 16.03 4.11 -2.60
N GLY A 8 16.56 3.43 -1.60
CA GLY A 8 15.91 3.34 -0.29
C GLY A 8 15.85 4.70 0.42
N CYS A 9 15.05 4.79 1.47
CA CYS A 9 15.02 5.99 2.32
C CYS A 9 16.36 6.14 3.06
N ILE A 10 16.95 7.33 3.02
CA ILE A 10 18.21 7.67 3.71
C ILE A 10 17.98 8.45 5.01
N ALA A 11 16.74 8.56 5.46
CA ALA A 11 16.34 9.27 6.68
C ALA A 11 16.88 10.72 6.77
N CYS A 12 16.98 11.42 5.63
CA CYS A 12 17.47 12.80 5.59
C CYS A 12 16.48 13.83 6.15
N ASN A 13 15.26 13.44 6.44
CA ASN A 13 14.16 14.24 6.99
C ASN A 13 13.77 15.50 6.19
N LYS A 14 14.29 15.70 5.00
CA LYS A 14 13.96 16.86 4.16
C LYS A 14 12.46 16.95 3.87
N CYS A 15 11.79 15.80 3.71
CA CYS A 15 10.35 15.74 3.47
C CYS A 15 9.50 16.28 4.62
N TRP A 16 10.01 16.34 5.86
CA TRP A 16 9.27 16.90 6.99
C TRP A 16 9.07 18.41 6.88
N THR A 17 9.95 19.10 6.16
CA THR A 17 9.84 20.54 5.92
C THR A 17 9.29 20.86 4.53
N SER A 18 9.62 20.05 3.50
CA SER A 18 9.24 20.32 2.11
C SER A 18 7.94 19.63 1.68
N GLY A 19 7.48 18.61 2.43
CA GLY A 19 6.34 17.77 2.05
C GLY A 19 6.60 16.81 0.88
N ILE A 20 7.85 16.77 0.35
CA ILE A 20 8.24 15.91 -0.78
C ILE A 20 9.57 15.21 -0.50
N CYS A 21 9.77 14.03 -1.10
CA CYS A 21 11.03 13.32 -0.97
C CYS A 21 12.19 14.10 -1.61
N ALA A 22 13.38 14.04 -1.00
CA ALA A 22 14.59 14.71 -1.48
C ALA A 22 15.06 14.20 -2.86
N PHE A 23 14.78 12.93 -3.16
CA PHE A 23 15.05 12.37 -4.48
C PHE A 23 13.92 12.76 -5.44
N ASN A 24 14.29 13.44 -6.53
CA ASN A 24 13.33 13.86 -7.55
C ASN A 24 13.10 12.72 -8.56
N ASP A 25 12.23 11.78 -8.21
CA ASP A 25 11.92 10.61 -9.02
C ASP A 25 10.43 10.23 -8.93
N ILE A 26 10.08 9.06 -9.43
CA ILE A 26 8.70 8.52 -9.48
C ILE A 26 7.96 8.55 -8.12
N VAL A 27 8.67 8.56 -6.99
CA VAL A 27 8.05 8.59 -5.66
C VAL A 27 7.23 9.87 -5.47
N ASN A 28 7.78 11.02 -5.89
CA ASN A 28 7.07 12.29 -5.79
C ASN A 28 5.86 12.35 -6.74
N GLU A 29 5.99 11.79 -7.94
CA GLU A 29 4.86 11.67 -8.88
C GLU A 29 3.73 10.81 -8.32
N ILE A 30 4.05 9.66 -7.71
CA ILE A 30 3.05 8.79 -7.07
C ILE A 30 2.42 9.51 -5.87
N SER A 31 3.21 10.25 -5.10
CA SER A 31 2.69 11.04 -3.97
C SER A 31 1.60 12.04 -4.41
N GLU A 32 1.83 12.76 -5.51
CA GLU A 32 0.82 13.66 -6.07
C GLU A 32 -0.46 12.90 -6.50
N LYS A 33 -0.30 11.79 -7.24
CA LYS A 33 -1.44 10.97 -7.65
C LYS A 33 -2.24 10.41 -6.47
N MET A 34 -1.55 10.07 -5.37
CA MET A 34 -2.18 9.59 -4.14
C MET A 34 -3.04 10.64 -3.44
N ARG A 35 -2.78 11.92 -3.64
CA ARG A 35 -3.63 12.98 -3.06
C ARG A 35 -5.05 12.94 -3.62
N GLU A 36 -5.17 12.64 -4.91
CA GLU A 36 -6.46 12.60 -5.63
C GLU A 36 -7.12 11.21 -5.60
N ALA A 37 -6.35 10.15 -5.35
CA ALA A 37 -6.86 8.78 -5.37
C ALA A 37 -7.68 8.46 -4.12
N ASP A 38 -8.73 7.66 -4.26
CA ASP A 38 -9.54 7.12 -3.16
C ASP A 38 -8.94 5.87 -2.54
N GLY A 39 -7.95 5.27 -3.17
CA GLY A 39 -7.30 4.05 -2.69
C GLY A 39 -6.02 3.70 -3.43
N LEU A 40 -5.29 2.73 -2.88
CA LEU A 40 -4.03 2.22 -3.41
C LEU A 40 -4.02 0.70 -3.42
N LEU A 41 -3.81 0.14 -4.62
CA LEU A 41 -3.55 -1.30 -4.80
C LEU A 41 -2.05 -1.51 -5.04
N ILE A 42 -1.43 -2.34 -4.21
CA ILE A 42 0.00 -2.69 -4.31
C ILE A 42 0.13 -4.16 -4.67
N GLY A 43 0.82 -4.45 -5.77
CA GLY A 43 1.14 -5.81 -6.19
C GLY A 43 2.64 -6.09 -6.18
N SER A 44 3.05 -7.28 -5.72
CA SER A 44 4.44 -7.71 -5.72
C SER A 44 4.61 -9.18 -6.07
N PRO A 45 5.64 -9.53 -6.86
CA PRO A 45 6.15 -10.90 -6.86
C PRO A 45 6.77 -11.21 -5.50
N VAL A 46 6.81 -12.50 -5.17
CA VAL A 46 7.43 -13.00 -3.93
C VAL A 46 8.90 -13.33 -4.17
N TYR A 47 9.78 -12.67 -3.43
CA TYR A 47 11.21 -12.97 -3.38
C TYR A 47 11.62 -13.25 -1.94
N PHE A 48 12.09 -14.48 -1.66
CA PHE A 48 12.48 -14.89 -0.30
C PHE A 48 11.41 -14.61 0.77
N ALA A 49 10.15 -14.92 0.45
CA ALA A 49 8.98 -14.65 1.29
C ALA A 49 8.79 -13.16 1.66
N SER A 50 9.22 -12.26 0.78
CA SER A 50 9.14 -10.80 0.94
C SER A 50 8.73 -10.13 -0.37
N PRO A 51 8.20 -8.91 -0.34
CA PRO A 51 8.00 -8.11 -1.54
C PRO A 51 9.33 -7.79 -2.24
N ASN A 52 9.24 -7.45 -3.53
CA ASN A 52 10.39 -6.97 -4.29
C ASN A 52 11.07 -5.78 -3.61
N GLY A 53 12.41 -5.83 -3.47
CA GLY A 53 13.19 -4.81 -2.76
C GLY A 53 13.07 -3.39 -3.35
N THR A 54 12.96 -3.27 -4.68
CA THR A 54 12.74 -1.97 -5.33
C THR A 54 11.37 -1.40 -4.97
N LEU A 55 10.35 -2.25 -4.86
CA LEU A 55 9.03 -1.85 -4.40
C LEU A 55 9.08 -1.38 -2.94
N LEU A 56 9.77 -2.12 -2.05
CA LEU A 56 9.93 -1.70 -0.66
C LEU A 56 10.64 -0.36 -0.55
N SER A 57 11.71 -0.14 -1.31
CA SER A 57 12.41 1.15 -1.36
C SER A 57 11.49 2.31 -1.79
N LEU A 58 10.60 2.07 -2.75
CA LEU A 58 9.60 3.03 -3.16
C LEU A 58 8.60 3.29 -2.03
N LEU A 59 8.03 2.24 -1.44
CA LEU A 59 6.99 2.35 -0.41
C LEU A 59 7.53 3.04 0.85
N ASP A 60 8.72 2.68 1.32
CA ASP A 60 9.36 3.33 2.47
C ASP A 60 9.44 4.85 2.25
N ARG A 61 9.87 5.27 1.08
CA ARG A 61 9.97 6.69 0.76
C ARG A 61 8.62 7.35 0.55
N LEU A 62 7.70 6.69 -0.15
CA LEU A 62 6.37 7.21 -0.42
C LEU A 62 5.61 7.45 0.88
N PHE A 63 5.55 6.44 1.74
CA PHE A 63 4.82 6.56 3.00
C PHE A 63 5.53 7.46 4.01
N TYR A 64 6.86 7.40 4.11
CA TYR A 64 7.60 8.27 5.02
C TYR A 64 7.53 9.75 4.62
N SER A 65 7.61 10.07 3.34
CA SER A 65 7.52 11.47 2.88
C SER A 65 6.11 12.07 3.01
N ASN A 66 5.10 11.23 3.23
CA ASN A 66 3.69 11.62 3.38
C ASN A 66 3.14 11.38 4.80
N LEU A 67 3.98 11.21 5.81
CA LEU A 67 3.52 10.98 7.20
C LEU A 67 2.63 12.11 7.74
N HIS A 68 2.79 13.33 7.23
CA HIS A 68 1.95 14.48 7.60
C HIS A 68 0.81 14.74 6.60
N THR A 69 0.67 13.87 5.58
CA THR A 69 -0.46 13.93 4.64
C THR A 69 -1.57 13.04 5.16
N ASP A 70 -2.79 13.56 5.17
CA ASP A 70 -3.94 12.77 5.62
C ASP A 70 -4.37 11.76 4.54
N TRP A 71 -4.02 10.51 4.76
CA TRP A 71 -4.48 9.36 3.96
C TRP A 71 -5.54 8.53 4.68
N THR A 72 -6.04 9.04 5.80
CA THR A 72 -7.10 8.41 6.60
C THR A 72 -8.29 8.05 5.72
N MET A 73 -8.74 6.80 5.83
CA MET A 73 -9.88 6.26 5.08
C MET A 73 -9.67 6.11 3.56
N LYS A 74 -8.51 6.45 2.98
CA LYS A 74 -8.17 5.94 1.65
C LYS A 74 -8.03 4.42 1.72
N VAL A 75 -8.59 3.72 0.75
CA VAL A 75 -8.68 2.26 0.79
C VAL A 75 -7.36 1.62 0.34
N GLY A 76 -6.84 0.68 1.12
CA GLY A 76 -5.63 -0.09 0.80
C GLY A 76 -5.93 -1.52 0.38
N ALA A 77 -5.23 -2.04 -0.61
CA ALA A 77 -5.25 -3.47 -0.94
C ALA A 77 -3.87 -3.95 -1.37
N SER A 78 -3.51 -5.18 -1.03
CA SER A 78 -2.27 -5.81 -1.46
C SER A 78 -2.51 -7.13 -2.17
N VAL A 79 -1.67 -7.41 -3.16
CA VAL A 79 -1.66 -8.66 -3.94
C VAL A 79 -0.24 -9.20 -3.98
N SER A 80 -0.08 -10.50 -3.79
CA SER A 80 1.21 -11.16 -3.97
C SER A 80 1.11 -12.30 -4.96
N ILE A 81 2.13 -12.45 -5.80
CA ILE A 81 2.24 -13.51 -6.79
C ILE A 81 3.47 -14.35 -6.51
N ALA A 82 3.29 -15.64 -6.32
CA ALA A 82 4.36 -16.57 -6.02
C ALA A 82 4.34 -17.79 -6.94
N ARG A 83 5.51 -18.39 -7.19
CA ARG A 83 5.56 -19.71 -7.77
C ARG A 83 4.95 -20.77 -6.83
N ARG A 84 5.22 -20.65 -5.50
CA ARG A 84 4.77 -21.65 -4.51
C ARG A 84 4.53 -21.04 -3.13
N GLY A 85 5.56 -20.72 -2.36
CA GLY A 85 5.46 -20.30 -0.96
C GLY A 85 5.80 -18.83 -0.74
N GLY A 86 5.48 -18.29 0.46
CA GLY A 86 5.85 -16.95 0.90
C GLY A 86 4.89 -15.82 0.48
N ALA A 87 3.77 -16.14 -0.17
CA ALA A 87 2.81 -15.13 -0.64
C ALA A 87 2.11 -14.40 0.51
N THR A 88 1.67 -15.12 1.54
CA THR A 88 1.01 -14.52 2.71
C THR A 88 1.95 -13.59 3.47
N THR A 89 3.19 -14.00 3.71
CA THR A 89 4.20 -13.17 4.37
C THR A 89 4.49 -11.89 3.58
N THR A 90 4.56 -12.00 2.25
CA THR A 90 4.71 -10.83 1.36
C THR A 90 3.53 -9.87 1.51
N MET A 91 2.31 -10.40 1.51
CA MET A 91 1.09 -9.61 1.69
C MET A 91 1.05 -8.91 3.06
N ASP A 92 1.46 -9.60 4.13
CA ASP A 92 1.54 -9.04 5.48
C ASP A 92 2.49 -7.84 5.56
N VAL A 93 3.64 -7.91 4.87
CA VAL A 93 4.58 -6.79 4.79
C VAL A 93 3.94 -5.59 4.10
N LEU A 94 3.25 -5.80 2.98
CA LEU A 94 2.59 -4.72 2.23
C LEU A 94 1.45 -4.09 3.03
N ASN A 95 0.65 -4.89 3.74
CA ASN A 95 -0.47 -4.40 4.54
C ASN A 95 -0.04 -3.48 5.70
N LYS A 96 1.19 -3.62 6.22
CA LYS A 96 1.70 -2.75 7.30
C LYS A 96 1.77 -1.28 6.90
N TYR A 97 2.02 -0.97 5.63
CA TYR A 97 2.03 0.40 5.14
C TYR A 97 0.66 1.05 5.28
N PHE A 98 -0.40 0.33 4.91
CA PHE A 98 -1.78 0.82 5.03
C PHE A 98 -2.21 0.98 6.49
N LEU A 99 -1.94 -0.03 7.31
CA LEU A 99 -2.31 -0.02 8.73
C LEU A 99 -1.65 1.14 9.50
N LYS A 100 -0.37 1.46 9.20
CA LYS A 100 0.34 2.58 9.84
C LYS A 100 -0.26 3.95 9.49
N THR A 101 -0.89 4.08 8.33
CA THR A 101 -1.42 5.35 7.82
C THR A 101 -2.93 5.46 7.91
N ASN A 102 -3.56 4.64 8.77
CA ASN A 102 -5.01 4.64 9.03
C ASN A 102 -5.86 4.41 7.75
N MET A 103 -5.33 3.59 6.84
CA MET A 103 -6.01 3.16 5.63
C MET A 103 -6.68 1.80 5.86
N PRO A 104 -8.00 1.67 5.63
CA PRO A 104 -8.68 0.38 5.70
C PRO A 104 -8.12 -0.60 4.67
N VAL A 105 -7.75 -1.81 5.11
CA VAL A 105 -7.27 -2.88 4.22
C VAL A 105 -8.45 -3.71 3.73
N VAL A 106 -8.58 -3.81 2.42
CA VAL A 106 -9.68 -4.54 1.77
C VAL A 106 -9.41 -6.03 1.76
N PRO A 107 -10.33 -6.85 2.30
CA PRO A 107 -10.26 -8.29 2.15
C PRO A 107 -10.84 -8.76 0.81
N SER A 108 -10.50 -9.99 0.42
CA SER A 108 -11.20 -10.73 -0.62
C SER A 108 -11.90 -11.95 -0.03
N GLN A 109 -12.37 -12.87 -0.86
CA GLN A 109 -12.95 -14.16 -0.43
C GLN A 109 -11.90 -15.11 0.17
N TYR A 110 -10.62 -14.88 -0.16
CA TYR A 110 -9.44 -15.58 0.35
C TYR A 110 -8.28 -14.58 0.44
N TRP A 111 -7.10 -15.01 0.87
CA TRP A 111 -5.91 -14.16 0.79
C TRP A 111 -5.66 -13.72 -0.64
N SER A 112 -5.32 -12.46 -0.84
CA SER A 112 -5.14 -11.86 -2.18
C SER A 112 -3.80 -12.30 -2.80
N ILE A 113 -3.70 -13.60 -3.05
CA ILE A 113 -2.54 -14.26 -3.64
C ILE A 113 -2.93 -14.92 -4.97
N ALA A 114 -1.94 -15.04 -5.86
CA ALA A 114 -2.07 -15.83 -7.07
C ALA A 114 -0.74 -16.54 -7.37
N HIS A 115 -0.78 -17.57 -8.18
CA HIS A 115 0.37 -18.41 -8.49
C HIS A 115 0.71 -18.36 -9.98
N GLY A 116 2.01 -18.37 -10.26
CA GLY A 116 2.57 -18.42 -11.60
C GLY A 116 4.08 -18.23 -11.56
N THR A 117 4.78 -18.75 -12.54
CA THR A 117 6.24 -18.66 -12.70
C THR A 117 6.60 -17.85 -13.94
N GLU A 118 5.99 -18.23 -15.06
CA GLU A 118 6.26 -17.60 -16.34
C GLU A 118 5.24 -16.49 -16.66
N PRO A 119 5.60 -15.52 -17.50
CA PRO A 119 4.68 -14.49 -17.95
C PRO A 119 3.38 -15.06 -18.51
N GLY A 120 2.25 -14.61 -17.98
CA GLY A 120 0.92 -15.07 -18.41
C GLY A 120 0.41 -16.33 -17.74
N GLU A 121 1.20 -17.04 -16.92
CA GLU A 121 0.71 -18.27 -16.24
C GLU A 121 -0.34 -17.96 -15.17
N VAL A 122 -0.23 -16.81 -14.52
CA VAL A 122 -1.14 -16.39 -13.44
C VAL A 122 -2.61 -16.42 -13.85
N VAL A 123 -2.93 -16.22 -15.12
CA VAL A 123 -4.31 -16.29 -15.62
C VAL A 123 -4.90 -17.70 -15.61
N ARG A 124 -4.07 -18.73 -15.44
CA ARG A 124 -4.47 -20.13 -15.29
C ARG A 124 -4.78 -20.53 -13.85
N ASP A 125 -4.37 -19.68 -12.89
CA ASP A 125 -4.76 -19.83 -11.48
C ASP A 125 -6.20 -19.32 -11.31
N GLU A 126 -7.15 -20.22 -11.51
CA GLU A 126 -8.58 -19.90 -11.52
C GLU A 126 -9.03 -19.36 -10.16
N GLU A 127 -8.56 -19.93 -9.04
CA GLU A 127 -8.87 -19.47 -7.69
C GLU A 127 -8.25 -18.09 -7.42
N GLY A 128 -6.98 -17.90 -7.78
CA GLY A 128 -6.30 -16.62 -7.67
C GLY A 128 -7.01 -15.53 -8.47
N MET A 129 -7.38 -15.83 -9.72
CA MET A 129 -8.10 -14.88 -10.57
C MET A 129 -9.52 -14.58 -10.06
N GLN A 130 -10.21 -15.55 -9.48
CA GLN A 130 -11.50 -15.32 -8.81
C GLN A 130 -11.32 -14.40 -7.58
N THR A 131 -10.30 -14.67 -6.77
CA THR A 131 -9.94 -13.86 -5.62
C THR A 131 -9.63 -12.41 -6.02
N MET A 132 -8.90 -12.19 -7.13
CA MET A 132 -8.62 -10.83 -7.64
C MET A 132 -9.89 -10.10 -8.10
N ARG A 133 -10.81 -10.78 -8.78
CA ARG A 133 -12.09 -10.16 -9.17
C ARG A 133 -12.92 -9.77 -7.96
N GLN A 134 -13.00 -10.64 -6.94
CA GLN A 134 -13.70 -10.31 -5.70
C GLN A 134 -13.03 -9.17 -4.94
N LEU A 135 -11.69 -9.13 -4.90
CA LEU A 135 -10.94 -8.01 -4.31
C LEU A 135 -11.33 -6.68 -4.97
N GLY A 136 -11.38 -6.65 -6.30
CA GLY A 136 -11.77 -5.44 -7.05
C GLY A 136 -13.19 -4.98 -6.73
N LEU A 137 -14.14 -5.93 -6.62
CA LEU A 137 -15.53 -5.62 -6.24
C LEU A 137 -15.61 -5.06 -4.82
N ASN A 138 -14.92 -5.71 -3.86
CA ASN A 138 -14.87 -5.25 -2.47
C ASN A 138 -14.21 -3.88 -2.35
N MET A 139 -13.12 -3.65 -3.08
CA MET A 139 -12.43 -2.36 -3.09
C MET A 139 -13.35 -1.24 -3.62
N ALA A 140 -14.03 -1.47 -4.73
CA ALA A 140 -15.00 -0.52 -5.29
C ALA A 140 -16.17 -0.24 -4.34
N PHE A 141 -16.69 -1.27 -3.68
CA PHE A 141 -17.76 -1.12 -2.69
C PHE A 141 -17.29 -0.29 -1.48
N MET A 142 -16.12 -0.60 -0.93
CA MET A 142 -15.58 0.13 0.23
C MET A 142 -15.30 1.59 -0.10
N MET A 143 -14.68 1.91 -1.24
CA MET A 143 -14.44 3.28 -1.66
C MET A 143 -15.74 4.09 -1.75
N LYS A 144 -16.78 3.54 -2.38
CA LYS A 144 -18.10 4.18 -2.47
C LYS A 144 -18.75 4.37 -1.09
N SER A 145 -18.69 3.35 -0.24
CA SER A 145 -19.27 3.39 1.11
C SER A 145 -18.56 4.40 2.01
N ILE A 146 -17.24 4.46 1.94
CA ILE A 146 -16.43 5.45 2.68
C ILE A 146 -16.73 6.86 2.17
N SER A 147 -16.80 7.06 0.86
CA SER A 147 -17.15 8.37 0.27
C SER A 147 -18.50 8.88 0.79
N LEU A 148 -19.52 8.01 0.81
CA LEU A 148 -20.84 8.35 1.37
C LEU A 148 -20.77 8.62 2.87
N GLY A 149 -20.02 7.79 3.63
CA GLY A 149 -19.81 7.98 5.07
C GLY A 149 -19.12 9.30 5.39
N LEU A 150 -18.08 9.65 4.63
CA LEU A 150 -17.36 10.92 4.79
C LEU A 150 -18.26 12.14 4.49
N GLN A 151 -19.13 12.04 3.48
CA GLN A 151 -20.10 13.11 3.17
C GLN A 151 -21.13 13.30 4.28
N GLN A 152 -21.59 12.20 4.91
CA GLN A 152 -22.63 12.25 5.92
C GLN A 152 -22.12 12.53 7.32
N PHE A 153 -20.99 11.97 7.71
CA PHE A 153 -20.47 12.00 9.09
C PHE A 153 -19.15 12.76 9.24
N GLY A 154 -18.52 13.15 8.13
CA GLY A 154 -17.17 13.70 8.14
C GLY A 154 -16.08 12.63 8.35
N SER A 155 -14.81 13.06 8.29
CA SER A 155 -13.67 12.18 8.56
C SER A 155 -13.60 11.81 10.04
N PRO A 156 -13.31 10.54 10.38
CA PRO A 156 -13.00 10.16 11.76
C PRO A 156 -11.71 10.87 12.19
N LYS A 157 -11.86 11.90 13.02
CA LYS A 157 -10.73 12.68 13.53
C LYS A 157 -10.22 12.08 14.83
N ILE A 158 -8.92 12.08 15.01
CA ILE A 158 -8.32 11.81 16.31
C ILE A 158 -8.80 12.91 17.26
N GLN A 159 -9.45 12.51 18.37
CA GLN A 159 -10.01 13.42 19.37
C GLN A 159 -8.97 13.86 20.39
N GLU A 160 -7.88 13.13 20.48
CA GLU A 160 -6.82 13.33 21.46
C GLU A 160 -5.58 13.91 20.78
N GLU A 161 -4.80 14.66 21.55
CA GLU A 161 -3.47 15.07 21.11
C GLU A 161 -2.56 13.86 20.97
N LEU A 162 -1.86 13.75 19.83
CA LEU A 162 -0.98 12.62 19.56
C LEU A 162 0.18 12.61 20.56
N THR A 163 0.25 11.56 21.37
CA THR A 163 1.37 11.32 22.27
C THR A 163 2.40 10.42 21.62
N GLU A 164 3.59 10.94 21.40
CA GLU A 164 4.74 10.17 20.93
C GLU A 164 5.61 9.75 22.12
N THR A 165 5.94 8.47 22.18
CA THR A 165 6.83 7.92 23.19
C THR A 165 7.96 7.13 22.57
N HIS A 166 9.14 7.18 23.18
CA HIS A 166 10.23 6.27 22.91
C HIS A 166 10.75 5.70 24.23
N TYR A 167 11.33 4.53 24.18
CA TYR A 167 11.77 3.81 25.41
C TYR A 167 13.13 4.24 25.94
N ILE A 168 13.83 5.10 25.20
CA ILE A 168 15.12 5.66 25.62
C ILE A 168 14.82 6.99 26.30
N ARG A 169 15.08 7.06 27.61
CA ARG A 169 14.90 8.25 28.46
C ARG A 169 16.24 8.76 28.93
#